data_a4bab8eeea81585324f10cfa312008d1
#
_entry.id   a4bab8eeea81585324f10cfa312008d1
#
_cell.length_a   1.000
_cell.length_b   1.000
_cell.length_c   1.000
_cell.angle_alpha   90.00
_cell.angle_beta   90.00
_cell.angle_gamma   90.00
#
_symmetry.space_group_name_H-M   'P 1'
#
loop_
_entity.id
_entity.type
_entity.pdbx_description
1 polymer ?
#
loop_
_entity_poly.entity_id
_entity_poly.type
_entity_poly.pdbx_seq_one_letter_code
_entity_poly.pdbx_strand_id
1 'polypeptide(L)'
;MHFLKLLNTVYYLLILNNLNNLCCHGNHTIKQFQTICYNRIMALLTFHSTPLVQEWISRASFFACLCFLVCAFAPFLVAYSSHGFWVKHHVHREKPNVSFKYQALLLARSPTSEITWSTFAEYNLLNSQYLHFPSITVSERDENDDGFMDGLDLKLEFESNETINFINMILIFSYRLKDISTINMESLGVIQYDSGIPLTGLHFVGDLQWVQKRMVEFRQTDNRYNQTIVRQFEISDLLRAYNARDYGTELRNGHYLPIHGPSDGLVRIHTYIRYTEAMLEYAPGLWNVLKWAWIQYASVLLVFVYAMGVIKNVVFSQQMVPT
;
A
#
# COMPACT_ATOMS: atom_id res chain seq x y z
N MET A 1 -29.18 -23.01 28.01
CA MET A 1 -30.00 -23.64 26.95
C MET A 1 -30.55 -22.66 25.92
N HIS A 2 -31.03 -21.47 26.30
CA HIS A 2 -31.52 -20.44 25.35
C HIS A 2 -30.43 -19.84 24.45
N PHE A 3 -29.21 -19.65 24.94
CA PHE A 3 -28.11 -19.05 24.18
C PHE A 3 -27.61 -19.95 23.04
N LEU A 4 -27.55 -21.26 23.24
CA LEU A 4 -27.19 -22.24 22.20
C LEU A 4 -28.28 -22.37 21.12
N LYS A 5 -29.55 -22.20 21.46
CA LYS A 5 -30.64 -22.14 20.50
C LYS A 5 -30.56 -20.86 19.64
N LEU A 6 -30.20 -19.72 20.25
CA LEU A 6 -30.06 -18.45 19.54
C LEU A 6 -28.88 -18.48 18.58
N LEU A 7 -27.73 -19.00 19.01
CA LEU A 7 -26.54 -19.16 18.14
C LEU A 7 -26.82 -20.10 16.96
N ASN A 8 -27.55 -21.19 17.20
CA ASN A 8 -27.95 -22.11 16.15
C ASN A 8 -28.93 -21.48 15.17
N THR A 9 -29.87 -20.67 15.64
CA THR A 9 -30.85 -19.96 14.78
C THR A 9 -30.19 -18.87 13.96
N VAL A 10 -29.24 -18.11 14.51
CA VAL A 10 -28.48 -17.08 13.80
C VAL A 10 -27.54 -17.72 12.77
N TYR A 11 -26.95 -18.86 13.10
CA TYR A 11 -26.10 -19.61 12.17
C TYR A 11 -26.90 -20.16 10.98
N TYR A 12 -28.12 -20.66 11.22
CA TYR A 12 -29.05 -21.10 10.17
C TYR A 12 -29.51 -19.96 9.27
N LEU A 13 -29.82 -18.80 9.85
CA LEU A 13 -30.26 -17.63 9.07
C LEU A 13 -29.13 -17.06 8.18
N LEU A 14 -27.88 -17.08 8.66
CA LEU A 14 -26.72 -16.63 7.87
C LEU A 14 -26.38 -17.57 6.71
N ILE A 15 -26.49 -18.90 6.92
CA ILE A 15 -26.26 -19.88 5.83
C ILE A 15 -27.39 -19.83 4.82
N LEU A 16 -28.65 -19.74 5.24
CA LEU A 16 -29.80 -19.62 4.36
C LEU A 16 -29.79 -18.32 3.55
N ASN A 17 -29.38 -17.21 4.13
CA ASN A 17 -29.30 -15.93 3.42
C ASN A 17 -28.18 -15.89 2.38
N ASN A 18 -27.03 -16.53 2.65
CA ASN A 18 -25.95 -16.66 1.67
C ASN A 18 -26.29 -17.66 0.54
N LEU A 19 -27.04 -18.72 0.84
CA LEU A 19 -27.48 -19.70 -0.17
C LEU A 19 -28.58 -19.15 -1.07
N ASN A 20 -29.48 -18.32 -0.56
CA ASN A 20 -30.50 -17.66 -1.38
C ASN A 20 -29.92 -16.63 -2.36
N ASN A 21 -28.86 -15.94 -1.99
CA ASN A 21 -28.19 -15.00 -2.89
C ASN A 21 -27.38 -15.67 -4.02
N LEU A 22 -27.01 -16.94 -3.88
CA LEU A 22 -26.35 -17.74 -4.92
C LEU A 22 -27.33 -18.45 -5.87
N CYS A 23 -28.62 -18.50 -5.55
CA CYS A 23 -29.64 -19.29 -6.28
C CYS A 23 -30.41 -18.54 -7.37
N CYS A 24 -30.05 -17.31 -7.75
CA CYS A 24 -30.75 -16.58 -8.81
C CYS A 24 -30.41 -17.00 -10.23
N HIS A 25 -29.52 -17.99 -10.48
CA HIS A 25 -29.30 -18.55 -11.82
C HIS A 25 -29.32 -20.09 -11.80
N GLY A 26 -30.35 -20.59 -12.46
CA GLY A 26 -30.79 -21.97 -12.43
C GLY A 26 -29.82 -23.05 -12.91
N ASN A 27 -29.95 -24.20 -12.26
CA ASN A 27 -29.84 -25.51 -12.91
C ASN A 27 -30.42 -26.58 -11.96
N HIS A 28 -31.22 -27.48 -12.54
CA HIS A 28 -31.96 -28.54 -11.84
C HIS A 28 -31.08 -29.49 -11.00
N THR A 29 -29.82 -29.64 -11.38
CA THR A 29 -28.80 -30.45 -10.66
C THR A 29 -28.37 -29.85 -9.32
N ILE A 30 -28.37 -28.53 -9.19
CA ILE A 30 -27.96 -27.83 -7.92
C ILE A 30 -29.08 -27.99 -6.89
N LYS A 31 -30.36 -27.98 -7.29
CA LYS A 31 -31.48 -28.22 -6.35
C LYS A 31 -31.44 -29.63 -5.77
N GLN A 32 -31.07 -30.63 -6.56
CA GLN A 32 -30.99 -32.02 -6.11
C GLN A 32 -29.80 -32.20 -5.13
N PHE A 33 -28.68 -31.54 -5.37
CA PHE A 33 -27.54 -31.52 -4.44
C PHE A 33 -27.86 -30.78 -3.11
N GLN A 34 -28.61 -29.68 -3.20
CA GLN A 34 -29.06 -28.94 -2.02
C GLN A 34 -30.03 -29.78 -1.17
N THR A 35 -30.95 -30.49 -1.79
CA THR A 35 -31.92 -31.36 -1.06
C THR A 35 -31.20 -32.53 -0.39
N ILE A 36 -30.17 -33.10 -1.04
CA ILE A 36 -29.36 -34.18 -0.46
C ILE A 36 -28.48 -33.65 0.69
N CYS A 37 -27.86 -32.50 0.56
CA CYS A 37 -27.10 -31.87 1.63
C CYS A 37 -28.01 -31.46 2.80
N TYR A 38 -29.18 -30.87 2.52
CA TYR A 38 -30.14 -30.48 3.52
C TYR A 38 -30.66 -31.70 4.31
N ASN A 39 -31.06 -32.77 3.61
CA ASN A 39 -31.53 -33.99 4.24
C ASN A 39 -30.43 -34.73 5.02
N ARG A 40 -29.17 -34.70 4.56
CA ARG A 40 -28.04 -35.25 5.33
C ARG A 40 -27.67 -34.39 6.53
N ILE A 41 -27.75 -33.08 6.43
CA ILE A 41 -27.51 -32.16 7.56
C ILE A 41 -28.65 -32.26 8.56
N MET A 42 -29.91 -32.36 8.09
CA MET A 42 -31.05 -32.58 8.98
C MET A 42 -31.05 -33.98 9.62
N ALA A 43 -30.63 -35.03 8.90
CA ALA A 43 -30.45 -36.37 9.50
C ALA A 43 -29.31 -36.39 10.54
N LEU A 44 -28.32 -35.53 10.43
CA LEU A 44 -27.28 -35.32 11.45
C LEU A 44 -27.79 -34.52 12.67
N LEU A 45 -28.85 -33.72 12.50
CA LEU A 45 -29.46 -32.90 13.55
C LEU A 45 -30.73 -33.50 14.18
N THR A 46 -31.34 -34.50 13.58
CA THR A 46 -32.42 -35.28 14.23
C THR A 46 -31.80 -36.18 15.28
N PHE A 47 -31.50 -35.59 16.43
CA PHE A 47 -31.40 -36.35 17.70
C PHE A 47 -32.73 -37.02 17.88
N HIS A 48 -32.75 -38.33 17.82
CA HIS A 48 -33.86 -39.13 18.34
C HIS A 48 -34.03 -38.73 19.81
N SER A 49 -35.09 -37.99 20.13
CA SER A 49 -35.46 -37.61 21.47
C SER A 49 -36.10 -38.83 22.14
N THR A 50 -35.30 -39.82 22.51
CA THR A 50 -35.68 -40.68 23.59
C THR A 50 -35.48 -39.87 24.88
N PRO A 51 -36.50 -39.77 25.78
CA PRO A 51 -36.32 -39.10 27.06
C PRO A 51 -35.49 -40.00 27.98
N LEU A 52 -34.19 -40.06 27.75
CA LEU A 52 -33.25 -40.58 28.71
C LEU A 52 -33.05 -39.47 29.75
N VAL A 53 -33.37 -39.76 30.98
CA VAL A 53 -32.95 -38.99 32.15
C VAL A 53 -31.44 -39.08 32.17
N GLN A 54 -30.82 -38.11 31.54
CA GLN A 54 -29.39 -38.07 31.36
C GLN A 54 -28.78 -37.47 32.62
N GLU A 55 -28.05 -38.26 33.38
CA GLU A 55 -27.16 -37.71 34.40
C GLU A 55 -26.23 -36.73 33.76
N TRP A 56 -26.19 -35.51 34.28
CA TRP A 56 -25.45 -34.38 33.69
C TRP A 56 -23.94 -34.63 33.56
N ILE A 57 -23.43 -35.69 34.15
CA ILE A 57 -22.02 -36.08 34.16
C ILE A 57 -21.88 -37.52 33.61
N SER A 58 -22.31 -37.75 32.38
CA SER A 58 -22.03 -39.02 31.71
C SER A 58 -20.71 -38.90 30.90
N ARG A 59 -20.01 -40.02 30.69
CA ARG A 59 -18.80 -40.07 29.84
C ARG A 59 -19.10 -39.60 28.40
N ALA A 60 -20.30 -39.86 27.91
CA ALA A 60 -20.77 -39.38 26.62
C ALA A 60 -20.91 -37.85 26.57
N SER A 61 -21.40 -37.22 27.65
CA SER A 61 -21.49 -35.75 27.78
C SER A 61 -20.11 -35.10 27.81
N PHE A 62 -19.15 -35.69 28.52
CA PHE A 62 -17.77 -35.22 28.56
C PHE A 62 -17.13 -35.32 27.18
N PHE A 63 -17.29 -36.43 26.45
CA PHE A 63 -16.80 -36.59 25.09
C PHE A 63 -17.41 -35.56 24.12
N ALA A 64 -18.72 -35.34 24.21
CA ALA A 64 -19.40 -34.33 23.39
C ALA A 64 -18.89 -32.90 23.67
N CYS A 65 -18.64 -32.59 24.94
CA CYS A 65 -18.06 -31.31 25.36
C CYS A 65 -16.62 -31.16 24.83
N LEU A 66 -15.81 -32.20 24.94
CA LEU A 66 -14.45 -32.22 24.40
C LEU A 66 -14.44 -32.00 22.87
N CYS A 67 -15.30 -32.69 22.13
CA CYS A 67 -15.48 -32.49 20.70
C CYS A 67 -15.88 -31.05 20.35
N PHE A 68 -16.76 -30.44 21.14
CA PHE A 68 -17.18 -29.07 20.96
C PHE A 68 -16.00 -28.11 21.19
N LEU A 69 -15.21 -28.31 22.25
CA LEU A 69 -14.02 -27.48 22.50
C LEU A 69 -12.99 -27.61 21.39
N VAL A 70 -12.74 -28.82 20.89
CA VAL A 70 -11.85 -29.04 19.76
C VAL A 70 -12.36 -28.31 18.51
N CYS A 71 -13.66 -28.42 18.20
CA CYS A 71 -14.27 -27.70 17.08
C CYS A 71 -14.19 -26.16 17.21
N ALA A 72 -14.21 -25.65 18.44
CA ALA A 72 -14.14 -24.20 18.67
C ALA A 72 -12.70 -23.66 18.62
N PHE A 73 -11.74 -24.34 19.24
CA PHE A 73 -10.38 -23.83 19.41
C PHE A 73 -9.40 -24.30 18.34
N ALA A 74 -9.49 -25.54 17.86
CA ALA A 74 -8.54 -26.05 16.88
C ALA A 74 -8.58 -25.28 15.54
N PRO A 75 -9.75 -24.94 14.97
CA PRO A 75 -9.81 -24.12 13.76
C PRO A 75 -9.16 -22.74 13.93
N PHE A 76 -9.31 -22.14 15.12
CA PHE A 76 -8.67 -20.85 15.42
C PHE A 76 -7.15 -20.96 15.42
N LEU A 77 -6.58 -22.00 16.04
CA LEU A 77 -5.14 -22.23 16.07
C LEU A 77 -4.59 -22.49 14.66
N VAL A 78 -5.29 -23.31 13.86
CA VAL A 78 -4.90 -23.58 12.48
C VAL A 78 -4.99 -22.32 11.62
N ALA A 79 -6.06 -21.56 11.70
CA ALA A 79 -6.23 -20.31 10.97
C ALA A 79 -5.16 -19.29 11.37
N TYR A 80 -4.85 -19.17 12.65
CA TYR A 80 -3.81 -18.27 13.15
C TYR A 80 -2.41 -18.66 12.65
N SER A 81 -2.09 -19.97 12.62
CA SER A 81 -0.79 -20.47 12.17
C SER A 81 -0.62 -20.43 10.65
N SER A 82 -1.69 -20.30 9.86
CA SER A 82 -1.67 -20.35 8.40
C SER A 82 -1.13 -19.06 7.72
N HIS A 83 -0.60 -18.11 8.46
CA HIS A 83 -0.12 -16.80 7.95
C HIS A 83 -1.15 -16.08 7.05
N GLY A 84 -1.82 -15.11 7.56
CA GLY A 84 -2.84 -14.34 6.82
C GLY A 84 -4.13 -14.14 7.60
N PHE A 85 -4.27 -14.85 8.73
CA PHE A 85 -5.42 -14.68 9.63
C PHE A 85 -5.52 -13.25 10.17
N TRP A 86 -4.36 -12.66 10.54
CA TRP A 86 -4.27 -11.30 11.03
C TRP A 86 -3.38 -10.48 10.10
N VAL A 87 -4.00 -9.83 9.11
CA VAL A 87 -3.29 -9.00 8.14
C VAL A 87 -2.85 -7.70 8.81
N LYS A 88 -1.53 -7.55 9.00
CA LYS A 88 -0.94 -6.35 9.62
C LYS A 88 -0.64 -5.26 8.60
N HIS A 89 -0.40 -5.64 7.34
CA HIS A 89 0.02 -4.76 6.27
C HIS A 89 -0.85 -4.99 5.04
N HIS A 90 -1.26 -3.93 4.42
CA HIS A 90 -1.92 -3.98 3.12
C HIS A 90 -1.23 -3.01 2.17
N VAL A 91 -1.08 -3.39 0.91
CA VAL A 91 -0.50 -2.54 -0.13
C VAL A 91 -1.62 -2.07 -1.04
N HIS A 92 -1.67 -0.79 -1.28
CA HIS A 92 -2.59 -0.17 -2.23
C HIS A 92 -1.80 0.62 -3.27
N ARG A 93 -2.25 0.56 -4.52
CA ARG A 93 -1.71 1.38 -5.59
C ARG A 93 -2.66 2.53 -5.86
N GLU A 94 -2.13 3.73 -5.87
CA GLU A 94 -2.88 4.95 -6.10
C GLU A 94 -2.13 5.84 -7.10
N LYS A 95 -2.84 6.47 -8.03
CA LYS A 95 -2.26 7.49 -8.90
C LYS A 95 -2.20 8.79 -8.11
N PRO A 96 -0.99 9.32 -7.81
CA PRO A 96 -0.84 10.55 -7.06
C PRO A 96 -1.22 11.76 -7.92
N ASN A 97 -1.76 12.79 -7.30
CA ASN A 97 -1.87 14.09 -7.93
C ASN A 97 -0.57 14.86 -7.68
N VAL A 98 0.29 14.90 -8.69
CA VAL A 98 1.58 15.58 -8.64
C VAL A 98 1.53 16.82 -9.51
N SER A 99 2.10 17.91 -9.03
CA SER A 99 2.32 19.12 -9.82
C SER A 99 3.65 19.77 -9.46
N PHE A 100 4.35 20.29 -10.45
CA PHE A 100 5.58 21.04 -10.22
C PHE A 100 5.26 22.42 -9.64
N LYS A 101 5.95 22.82 -8.58
CA LYS A 101 5.69 24.10 -7.90
C LYS A 101 6.39 25.29 -8.55
N TYR A 102 7.08 25.09 -9.67
CA TYR A 102 7.95 26.10 -10.31
C TYR A 102 9.04 26.59 -9.34
N GLN A 103 9.46 25.73 -8.43
CA GLN A 103 10.50 25.98 -7.45
C GLN A 103 11.66 25.03 -7.74
N ALA A 104 12.83 25.62 -8.00
CA ALA A 104 14.03 24.88 -8.34
C ALA A 104 15.27 25.55 -7.72
N LEU A 105 16.29 24.72 -7.50
CA LEU A 105 17.61 25.13 -7.09
C LEU A 105 18.63 24.42 -7.97
N LEU A 106 19.55 25.18 -8.55
CA LEU A 106 20.63 24.70 -9.40
C LEU A 106 21.96 25.02 -8.73
N LEU A 107 22.83 24.04 -8.68
CA LEU A 107 24.23 24.17 -8.34
C LEU A 107 25.04 23.48 -9.43
N ALA A 108 25.81 24.22 -10.17
CA ALA A 108 26.76 23.70 -11.16
C ALA A 108 28.18 24.09 -10.74
N ARG A 109 29.11 23.15 -10.86
CA ARG A 109 30.48 23.37 -10.43
C ARG A 109 31.46 23.09 -11.57
N SER A 110 32.37 24.03 -11.76
CA SER A 110 33.57 23.92 -12.57
C SER A 110 34.76 23.57 -11.67
N PRO A 111 35.91 23.15 -12.20
CA PRO A 111 37.14 23.01 -11.40
C PRO A 111 37.60 24.30 -10.68
N THR A 112 37.24 25.47 -11.21
CA THR A 112 37.70 26.78 -10.75
C THR A 112 36.60 27.67 -10.22
N SER A 113 35.35 27.44 -10.57
CA SER A 113 34.21 28.28 -10.21
C SER A 113 32.97 27.47 -9.85
N GLU A 114 32.03 28.15 -9.24
CA GLU A 114 30.72 27.61 -8.90
C GLU A 114 29.64 28.53 -9.48
N ILE A 115 28.60 27.94 -10.03
CA ILE A 115 27.42 28.63 -10.56
C ILE A 115 26.22 28.18 -9.74
N THR A 116 25.49 29.13 -9.18
CA THR A 116 24.31 28.88 -8.41
C THR A 116 23.14 29.69 -8.92
N TRP A 117 21.97 29.09 -8.84
CA TRP A 117 20.71 29.76 -9.10
C TRP A 117 19.57 29.09 -8.37
N SER A 118 18.59 29.87 -7.95
CA SER A 118 17.38 29.35 -7.35
C SER A 118 16.19 30.27 -7.63
N THR A 119 15.00 29.71 -7.55
CA THR A 119 13.75 30.50 -7.52
C THR A 119 13.55 31.24 -6.19
N PHE A 120 14.36 30.94 -5.16
CA PHE A 120 14.30 31.58 -3.84
C PHE A 120 15.25 32.78 -3.79
N ALA A 121 14.67 33.99 -3.64
CA ALA A 121 15.45 35.23 -3.64
C ALA A 121 16.50 35.26 -2.53
N GLU A 122 16.19 34.76 -1.35
CA GLU A 122 17.10 34.73 -0.21
C GLU A 122 18.34 33.87 -0.44
N TYR A 123 18.17 32.71 -1.12
CA TYR A 123 19.29 31.86 -1.54
C TYR A 123 20.22 32.58 -2.53
N ASN A 124 19.61 33.27 -3.51
CA ASN A 124 20.36 34.00 -4.50
C ASN A 124 21.13 35.21 -3.91
N LEU A 125 20.56 35.84 -2.87
CA LEU A 125 21.24 36.92 -2.16
C LEU A 125 22.48 36.43 -1.40
N LEU A 126 22.36 35.25 -0.72
CA LEU A 126 23.48 34.65 0.00
C LEU A 126 24.62 34.23 -0.92
N ASN A 127 24.30 33.82 -2.16
CA ASN A 127 25.25 33.32 -3.13
C ASN A 127 25.45 34.29 -4.33
N SER A 128 25.28 35.58 -4.10
CA SER A 128 25.25 36.60 -5.17
C SER A 128 26.49 36.63 -6.07
N GLN A 129 27.66 36.25 -5.53
CA GLN A 129 28.92 36.18 -6.27
C GLN A 129 28.96 35.05 -7.32
N TYR A 130 28.14 34.02 -7.18
CA TYR A 130 28.07 32.84 -8.06
C TYR A 130 26.77 32.77 -8.86
N LEU A 131 25.96 33.82 -8.76
CA LEU A 131 24.61 33.83 -9.32
C LEU A 131 24.64 34.02 -10.85
N HIS A 132 24.03 33.05 -11.56
CA HIS A 132 23.79 33.12 -13.00
C HIS A 132 22.31 32.80 -13.25
N PHE A 133 21.64 33.61 -14.04
CA PHE A 133 20.23 33.43 -14.35
C PHE A 133 20.05 32.53 -15.57
N PRO A 134 19.43 31.36 -15.43
CA PRO A 134 19.14 30.49 -16.55
C PRO A 134 17.85 30.89 -17.27
N SER A 135 17.77 30.52 -18.56
CA SER A 135 16.50 30.42 -19.26
C SER A 135 15.83 29.09 -18.92
N ILE A 136 14.54 29.12 -18.51
CA ILE A 136 13.82 27.92 -18.08
C ILE A 136 12.54 27.79 -18.89
N THR A 137 12.36 26.63 -19.48
CA THR A 137 11.12 26.21 -20.13
C THR A 137 10.55 24.98 -19.38
N VAL A 138 9.32 25.07 -18.94
CA VAL A 138 8.63 24.02 -18.20
C VAL A 138 7.35 23.64 -18.90
N SER A 139 7.12 22.34 -19.08
CA SER A 139 5.88 21.78 -19.61
C SER A 139 5.50 20.55 -18.81
N GLU A 140 4.34 20.56 -18.18
CA GLU A 140 3.72 19.36 -17.61
C GLU A 140 2.79 18.75 -18.64
N ARG A 141 2.78 17.41 -18.72
CA ARG A 141 1.99 16.66 -19.70
C ARG A 141 1.03 15.72 -18.99
N ASP A 142 -0.21 15.72 -19.47
CA ASP A 142 -1.22 14.72 -19.20
C ASP A 142 -1.39 13.93 -20.52
N GLU A 143 -0.85 12.70 -20.58
CA GLU A 143 -0.83 11.90 -21.82
C GLU A 143 -2.15 11.19 -22.08
N ASN A 144 -2.95 10.98 -21.04
CA ASN A 144 -4.18 10.21 -21.10
C ASN A 144 -5.45 11.03 -20.89
N ASP A 145 -5.32 12.37 -20.72
CA ASP A 145 -6.41 13.32 -20.48
C ASP A 145 -7.30 12.95 -19.27
N ASP A 146 -6.70 12.35 -18.21
CA ASP A 146 -7.44 12.00 -16.98
C ASP A 146 -7.48 13.13 -15.94
N GLY A 147 -6.82 14.25 -16.22
CA GLY A 147 -6.72 15.41 -15.33
C GLY A 147 -5.61 15.29 -14.28
N PHE A 148 -4.80 14.24 -14.33
CA PHE A 148 -3.60 14.09 -13.53
C PHE A 148 -2.38 14.21 -14.43
N MET A 149 -1.42 15.04 -14.05
CA MET A 149 -0.18 15.14 -14.81
C MET A 149 0.59 13.82 -14.74
N ASP A 150 1.10 13.37 -15.90
CA ASP A 150 1.86 12.13 -16.03
C ASP A 150 3.38 12.38 -16.04
N GLY A 151 3.81 13.59 -16.35
CA GLY A 151 5.23 13.91 -16.37
C GLY A 151 5.56 15.39 -16.53
N LEU A 152 6.80 15.70 -16.20
CA LEU A 152 7.43 17.02 -16.31
C LEU A 152 8.52 16.99 -17.36
N ASP A 153 8.46 17.91 -18.32
CA ASP A 153 9.52 18.24 -19.28
C ASP A 153 10.10 19.61 -18.91
N LEU A 154 11.33 19.63 -18.45
CA LEU A 154 12.02 20.85 -18.01
C LEU A 154 13.29 21.02 -18.80
N LYS A 155 13.44 22.19 -19.44
CA LYS A 155 14.65 22.63 -20.13
C LYS A 155 15.21 23.83 -19.43
N LEU A 156 16.48 23.76 -19.11
CA LEU A 156 17.21 24.81 -18.43
C LEU A 156 18.50 25.09 -19.21
N GLU A 157 18.73 26.35 -19.55
CA GLU A 157 19.90 26.80 -20.29
C GLU A 157 20.56 27.98 -19.59
N PHE A 158 21.86 27.92 -19.39
CA PHE A 158 22.61 29.00 -18.76
C PHE A 158 23.98 29.18 -19.44
N GLU A 159 24.47 30.41 -19.41
CA GLU A 159 25.79 30.74 -19.95
C GLU A 159 26.87 30.37 -18.92
N SER A 160 27.96 29.78 -19.43
CA SER A 160 29.14 29.46 -18.63
C SER A 160 30.39 29.63 -19.50
N ASN A 161 31.28 30.47 -19.02
CA ASN A 161 32.60 30.66 -19.67
C ASN A 161 33.55 29.49 -19.35
N GLU A 162 33.21 28.66 -18.40
CA GLU A 162 34.03 27.54 -17.95
C GLU A 162 33.31 26.20 -18.17
N THR A 163 34.11 25.15 -18.19
CA THR A 163 33.60 23.81 -18.38
C THR A 163 33.00 23.29 -17.07
N ILE A 164 31.76 22.81 -17.12
CA ILE A 164 31.03 22.26 -15.97
C ILE A 164 31.32 20.78 -15.84
N ASN A 165 31.62 20.34 -14.61
CA ASN A 165 31.88 18.92 -14.29
C ASN A 165 30.83 18.33 -13.35
N PHE A 166 30.18 19.17 -12.56
CA PHE A 166 29.19 18.75 -11.58
C PHE A 166 27.90 19.55 -11.72
N ILE A 167 26.77 18.85 -11.68
CA ILE A 167 25.43 19.45 -11.71
C ILE A 167 24.62 18.81 -10.58
N ASN A 168 24.05 19.67 -9.73
CA ASN A 168 23.07 19.29 -8.74
C ASN A 168 21.83 20.17 -8.89
N MET A 169 20.71 19.56 -9.22
CA MET A 169 19.44 20.26 -9.40
C MET A 169 18.40 19.66 -8.46
N ILE A 170 17.75 20.53 -7.70
CA ILE A 170 16.66 20.16 -6.79
C ILE A 170 15.38 20.79 -7.31
N LEU A 171 14.38 19.96 -7.53
CA LEU A 171 13.06 20.34 -7.99
C LEU A 171 12.03 20.08 -6.89
N ILE A 172 11.07 21.00 -6.72
CA ILE A 172 10.06 20.91 -5.68
C ILE A 172 8.69 20.66 -6.30
N PHE A 173 8.03 19.61 -5.81
CA PHE A 173 6.72 19.17 -6.27
C PHE A 173 5.69 19.28 -5.16
N SER A 174 4.45 19.55 -5.54
CA SER A 174 3.27 19.31 -4.69
C SER A 174 2.80 17.90 -4.96
N TYR A 175 2.74 17.08 -3.93
CA TYR A 175 2.39 15.67 -4.02
C TYR A 175 1.19 15.38 -3.13
N ARG A 176 0.12 14.81 -3.70
CA ARG A 176 -1.15 14.58 -3.01
C ARG A 176 -1.67 13.18 -3.26
N LEU A 177 -2.05 12.50 -2.19
CA LEU A 177 -2.75 11.22 -2.19
C LEU A 177 -4.10 11.39 -1.50
N LYS A 178 -5.14 10.64 -1.91
CA LYS A 178 -6.51 10.83 -1.40
C LYS A 178 -7.28 9.54 -1.13
N ASP A 179 -6.89 8.38 -1.69
CA ASP A 179 -7.72 7.17 -1.66
C ASP A 179 -7.76 6.53 -0.27
N ILE A 180 -6.60 6.11 0.24
CA ILE A 180 -6.49 5.43 1.53
C ILE A 180 -6.42 6.45 2.66
N SER A 181 -5.62 7.48 2.48
CA SER A 181 -5.41 8.58 3.41
C SER A 181 -5.14 9.85 2.65
N THR A 182 -5.63 10.97 3.16
CA THR A 182 -5.36 12.26 2.54
C THR A 182 -3.99 12.74 2.98
N ILE A 183 -2.99 12.61 2.09
CA ILE A 183 -1.63 13.08 2.34
C ILE A 183 -1.35 14.24 1.40
N ASN A 184 -1.04 15.40 1.97
CA ASN A 184 -0.60 16.57 1.23
C ASN A 184 0.83 16.90 1.68
N MET A 185 1.76 16.91 0.74
CA MET A 185 3.16 17.21 1.07
C MET A 185 3.87 17.95 -0.05
N GLU A 186 4.89 18.70 0.33
CA GLU A 186 5.95 19.10 -0.60
C GLU A 186 6.96 17.98 -0.71
N SER A 187 7.36 17.65 -1.93
CA SER A 187 8.33 16.61 -2.22
C SER A 187 9.48 17.14 -3.07
N LEU A 188 10.61 16.44 -3.01
CA LEU A 188 11.82 16.79 -3.74
C LEU A 188 12.13 15.76 -4.81
N GLY A 189 12.60 16.27 -5.96
CA GLY A 189 13.34 15.50 -6.95
C GLY A 189 14.78 16.04 -7.00
N VAL A 190 15.75 15.19 -6.69
CA VAL A 190 17.18 15.55 -6.68
C VAL A 190 17.87 14.88 -7.85
N ILE A 191 18.46 15.68 -8.73
CA ILE A 191 19.26 15.23 -9.87
C ILE A 191 20.69 15.63 -9.57
N GLN A 192 21.56 14.65 -9.38
CA GLN A 192 22.97 14.88 -9.12
C GLN A 192 23.78 14.09 -10.13
N TYR A 193 24.67 14.78 -10.82
CA TYR A 193 25.58 14.17 -11.78
C TYR A 193 26.97 14.76 -11.63
N ASP A 194 27.95 13.88 -11.53
CA ASP A 194 29.36 14.22 -11.46
C ASP A 194 30.09 13.56 -12.64
N SER A 195 30.84 14.33 -13.38
CA SER A 195 31.58 13.89 -14.56
C SER A 195 33.06 14.19 -14.42
N GLY A 196 33.90 13.20 -14.69
CA GLY A 196 35.35 13.42 -14.84
C GLY A 196 35.73 14.15 -16.10
N ILE A 197 34.80 14.37 -17.04
CA ILE A 197 35.01 15.03 -18.33
C ILE A 197 34.08 16.24 -18.40
N PRO A 198 34.55 17.38 -18.97
CA PRO A 198 33.72 18.56 -19.13
C PRO A 198 32.41 18.31 -19.88
N LEU A 199 31.33 18.88 -19.35
CA LEU A 199 29.97 18.77 -19.86
C LEU A 199 29.57 20.05 -20.60
N THR A 200 28.95 19.92 -21.77
CA THR A 200 28.21 20.98 -22.46
C THR A 200 26.71 20.83 -22.32
N GLY A 201 26.25 19.69 -21.85
CA GLY A 201 24.83 19.46 -21.54
C GLY A 201 24.60 18.16 -20.81
N LEU A 202 23.37 18.03 -20.29
CA LEU A 202 22.93 16.83 -19.57
C LEU A 202 21.46 16.54 -19.92
N HIS A 203 21.19 15.35 -20.42
CA HIS A 203 19.82 14.87 -20.48
C HIS A 203 19.59 13.89 -19.33
N PHE A 204 18.53 14.14 -18.58
CA PHE A 204 18.07 13.26 -17.48
C PHE A 204 16.67 12.75 -17.79
N VAL A 205 16.48 11.44 -17.64
CA VAL A 205 15.17 10.81 -17.70
C VAL A 205 15.02 9.93 -16.47
N GLY A 206 13.94 10.09 -15.72
CA GLY A 206 13.73 9.30 -14.50
C GLY A 206 12.28 9.30 -14.03
N ASP A 207 12.02 8.50 -13.00
CA ASP A 207 10.72 8.32 -12.40
C ASP A 207 10.66 8.98 -11.03
N LEU A 208 9.64 9.78 -10.77
CA LEU A 208 9.35 10.28 -9.42
C LEU A 208 8.55 9.21 -8.68
N GLN A 209 9.20 8.53 -7.73
CA GLN A 209 8.60 7.43 -6.99
C GLN A 209 8.35 7.79 -5.54
N TRP A 210 7.23 7.29 -5.02
CA TRP A 210 6.91 7.34 -3.60
C TRP A 210 7.84 6.45 -2.79
N VAL A 211 8.36 6.99 -1.68
CA VAL A 211 9.20 6.27 -0.72
C VAL A 211 8.60 6.42 0.68
N GLN A 212 8.44 5.31 1.35
CA GLN A 212 7.78 5.23 2.63
C GLN A 212 8.66 4.46 3.62
N LYS A 213 8.84 5.00 4.83
CA LYS A 213 9.61 4.40 5.94
C LYS A 213 8.70 3.86 7.04
N ARG A 214 7.47 4.40 7.14
CA ARG A 214 6.45 3.98 8.10
C ARG A 214 5.13 3.75 7.39
N MET A 215 4.33 2.84 7.91
CA MET A 215 2.97 2.62 7.42
C MET A 215 2.12 3.86 7.61
N VAL A 216 1.28 4.11 6.63
CA VAL A 216 0.26 5.16 6.70
C VAL A 216 -0.93 4.62 7.48
N GLU A 217 -1.53 5.44 8.32
CA GLU A 217 -2.75 5.10 9.03
C GLU A 217 -3.96 5.21 8.09
N PHE A 218 -4.88 4.28 8.21
CA PHE A 218 -6.07 4.22 7.38
C PHE A 218 -7.03 5.39 7.67
N ARG A 219 -7.45 6.11 6.62
CA ARG A 219 -8.38 7.25 6.67
C ARG A 219 -7.90 8.44 7.52
N GLN A 220 -6.62 8.64 7.61
CA GLN A 220 -6.06 9.81 8.27
C GLN A 220 -5.81 10.93 7.26
N THR A 221 -5.91 12.18 7.72
CA THR A 221 -5.43 13.35 6.97
C THR A 221 -4.09 13.78 7.54
N ASP A 222 -3.04 13.76 6.71
CA ASP A 222 -1.70 14.18 7.10
C ASP A 222 -1.22 15.36 6.23
N ASN A 223 -1.04 16.49 6.88
CA ASN A 223 -0.53 17.73 6.29
C ASN A 223 0.81 18.16 6.91
N ARG A 224 1.46 17.30 7.70
CA ARG A 224 2.71 17.65 8.42
C ARG A 224 3.80 18.16 7.50
N TYR A 225 3.87 17.60 6.30
CA TYR A 225 4.89 17.92 5.30
C TYR A 225 4.39 18.85 4.18
N ASN A 226 3.22 19.48 4.35
CA ASN A 226 2.70 20.48 3.43
C ASN A 226 3.24 21.89 3.77
N GLN A 227 4.44 21.97 4.26
CA GLN A 227 5.11 23.23 4.59
C GLN A 227 6.31 23.40 3.67
N THR A 228 6.64 24.65 3.36
CA THR A 228 7.79 24.98 2.52
C THR A 228 9.06 24.31 3.05
N ILE A 229 9.63 23.43 2.22
CA ILE A 229 10.80 22.62 2.58
C ILE A 229 12.01 23.54 2.75
N VAL A 230 12.14 24.53 1.89
CA VAL A 230 13.29 25.46 1.89
C VAL A 230 13.10 26.51 2.97
N ARG A 231 13.36 26.11 4.21
CA ARG A 231 13.48 27.04 5.36
C ARG A 231 14.93 27.35 5.72
N GLN A 232 15.82 26.46 5.33
CA GLN A 232 17.26 26.59 5.53
C GLN A 232 17.90 26.57 4.15
N PHE A 233 18.80 27.53 3.89
CA PHE A 233 19.38 27.70 2.56
C PHE A 233 20.62 26.83 2.33
N GLU A 234 21.02 26.02 3.32
CA GLU A 234 22.06 25.03 3.14
C GLU A 234 21.47 23.73 2.57
N ILE A 235 21.95 23.30 1.41
CA ILE A 235 21.46 22.11 0.69
C ILE A 235 21.63 20.86 1.54
N SER A 236 22.72 20.74 2.29
CA SER A 236 22.99 19.61 3.18
C SER A 236 21.92 19.44 4.26
N ASP A 237 21.55 20.55 4.91
CA ASP A 237 20.53 20.55 5.96
C ASP A 237 19.13 20.31 5.39
N LEU A 238 18.83 20.87 4.21
CA LEU A 238 17.59 20.60 3.48
C LEU A 238 17.43 19.11 3.17
N LEU A 239 18.44 18.47 2.60
CA LEU A 239 18.42 17.05 2.28
C LEU A 239 18.35 16.18 3.54
N ARG A 240 19.06 16.57 4.60
CA ARG A 240 19.00 15.87 5.90
C ARG A 240 17.61 15.92 6.51
N ALA A 241 16.99 17.10 6.53
CA ALA A 241 15.63 17.29 7.03
C ALA A 241 14.60 16.53 6.19
N TYR A 242 14.77 16.51 4.88
CA TYR A 242 13.91 15.75 3.98
C TYR A 242 14.06 14.24 4.21
N ASN A 243 15.29 13.74 4.31
CA ASN A 243 15.55 12.32 4.55
C ASN A 243 15.10 11.86 5.95
N ALA A 244 14.91 12.74 6.91
CA ALA A 244 14.36 12.40 8.21
C ALA A 244 12.84 12.17 8.22
N ARG A 245 12.13 12.47 7.12
CA ARG A 245 10.67 12.30 7.00
C ARG A 245 10.27 10.83 6.96
N ASP A 246 9.06 10.55 7.41
CA ASP A 246 8.47 9.21 7.39
C ASP A 246 8.14 8.75 5.96
N TYR A 247 7.85 9.69 5.06
CA TYR A 247 7.60 9.46 3.64
C TYR A 247 8.01 10.68 2.81
N GLY A 248 8.27 10.43 1.55
CA GLY A 248 8.70 11.42 0.58
C GLY A 248 8.72 10.84 -0.83
N THR A 249 9.44 11.50 -1.71
CA THR A 249 9.69 11.02 -3.08
C THR A 249 11.18 10.96 -3.37
N GLU A 250 11.56 10.06 -4.26
CA GLU A 250 12.90 9.96 -4.83
C GLU A 250 12.82 9.83 -6.35
N LEU A 251 13.80 10.36 -7.04
CA LEU A 251 14.01 10.06 -8.45
C LEU A 251 14.71 8.71 -8.57
N ARG A 252 14.03 7.74 -9.16
CA ARG A 252 14.56 6.40 -9.43
C ARG A 252 14.56 6.11 -10.93
N ASN A 253 15.24 5.04 -11.31
CA ASN A 253 15.42 4.67 -12.72
C ASN A 253 16.03 5.80 -13.55
N GLY A 254 16.86 6.64 -12.91
CA GLY A 254 17.48 7.79 -13.54
C GLY A 254 18.52 7.39 -14.58
N HIS A 255 18.32 7.82 -15.82
CA HIS A 255 19.28 7.68 -16.90
C HIS A 255 19.89 9.05 -17.19
N TYR A 256 21.20 9.14 -17.07
CA TYR A 256 21.98 10.33 -17.34
C TYR A 256 22.67 10.18 -18.70
N LEU A 257 22.40 11.09 -19.60
CA LEU A 257 23.01 11.15 -20.93
C LEU A 257 23.81 12.46 -21.02
N PRO A 258 25.10 12.41 -20.64
CA PRO A 258 25.94 13.59 -20.73
C PRO A 258 26.25 13.95 -22.19
N ILE A 259 26.27 15.23 -22.50
CA ILE A 259 26.69 15.76 -23.79
C ILE A 259 28.07 16.38 -23.60
N HIS A 260 29.02 15.90 -24.37
CA HIS A 260 30.37 16.38 -24.42
C HIS A 260 30.63 16.98 -25.81
N GLY A 261 31.26 18.12 -25.88
CA GLY A 261 31.56 18.76 -27.17
C GLY A 261 32.31 20.09 -27.00
N PRO A 262 32.61 20.77 -28.07
CA PRO A 262 33.12 22.13 -27.98
C PRO A 262 32.08 23.02 -27.31
N SER A 263 32.49 23.75 -26.28
CA SER A 263 31.61 24.68 -25.57
C SER A 263 31.29 25.87 -26.49
N ASP A 264 30.00 26.09 -26.73
CA ASP A 264 29.47 27.32 -27.31
C ASP A 264 29.22 28.41 -26.26
N GLY A 265 29.68 28.17 -25.02
CA GLY A 265 29.43 29.05 -23.88
C GLY A 265 28.05 28.82 -23.25
N LEU A 266 27.27 27.86 -23.73
CA LEU A 266 25.92 27.56 -23.25
C LEU A 266 25.84 26.12 -22.75
N VAL A 267 25.38 25.97 -21.53
CA VAL A 267 25.13 24.65 -20.93
C VAL A 267 23.64 24.39 -20.94
N ARG A 268 23.24 23.21 -21.47
CA ARG A 268 21.84 22.82 -21.63
C ARG A 268 21.52 21.60 -20.76
N ILE A 269 20.54 21.73 -19.86
CA ILE A 269 20.01 20.63 -19.05
C ILE A 269 18.59 20.36 -19.51
N HIS A 270 18.35 19.15 -19.99
CA HIS A 270 17.01 18.69 -20.34
C HIS A 270 16.60 17.55 -19.41
N THR A 271 15.51 17.74 -18.71
CA THR A 271 15.03 16.79 -17.69
C THR A 271 13.61 16.36 -18.00
N TYR A 272 13.41 15.05 -18.14
CA TYR A 272 12.09 14.45 -18.23
C TYR A 272 11.87 13.58 -17.00
N ILE A 273 10.83 13.91 -16.22
CA ILE A 273 10.47 13.18 -15.00
C ILE A 273 9.06 12.65 -15.17
N ARG A 274 8.92 11.33 -15.14
CA ARG A 274 7.64 10.66 -15.17
C ARG A 274 7.08 10.52 -13.75
N TYR A 275 5.79 10.79 -13.57
CA TYR A 275 5.08 10.61 -12.31
C TYR A 275 4.50 9.20 -12.27
N THR A 276 4.93 8.40 -11.32
CA THR A 276 4.54 6.99 -11.23
C THR A 276 3.49 6.78 -10.15
N GLU A 277 2.75 5.67 -10.27
CA GLU A 277 1.83 5.25 -9.23
C GLU A 277 2.53 5.06 -7.88
N ALA A 278 1.90 5.53 -6.83
CA ALA A 278 2.36 5.32 -5.46
C ALA A 278 1.92 3.95 -4.94
N MET A 279 2.86 3.19 -4.39
CA MET A 279 2.57 1.98 -3.63
C MET A 279 2.55 2.34 -2.14
N LEU A 280 1.35 2.42 -1.56
CA LEU A 280 1.17 2.72 -0.15
C LEU A 280 1.05 1.45 0.67
N GLU A 281 1.91 1.31 1.67
CA GLU A 281 1.73 0.33 2.73
C GLU A 281 0.95 0.99 3.86
N TYR A 282 -0.20 0.43 4.22
CA TYR A 282 -1.02 0.97 5.27
C TYR A 282 -1.49 -0.10 6.26
N ALA A 283 -1.76 0.32 7.49
CA ALA A 283 -2.37 -0.53 8.50
C ALA A 283 -3.87 -0.63 8.22
N PRO A 284 -4.40 -1.82 7.89
CA PRO A 284 -5.83 -1.96 7.59
C PRO A 284 -6.67 -1.69 8.84
N GLY A 285 -7.82 -1.06 8.65
CA GLY A 285 -8.77 -0.84 9.73
C GLY A 285 -9.30 -2.16 10.32
N LEU A 286 -9.70 -2.15 11.60
CA LEU A 286 -10.15 -3.31 12.37
C LEU A 286 -11.22 -4.14 11.63
N TRP A 287 -12.16 -3.49 10.95
CA TRP A 287 -13.20 -4.17 10.20
C TRP A 287 -12.67 -4.96 8.99
N ASN A 288 -11.65 -4.44 8.31
CA ASN A 288 -11.02 -5.15 7.20
C ASN A 288 -10.27 -6.39 7.69
N VAL A 289 -9.53 -6.26 8.80
CA VAL A 289 -8.83 -7.39 9.42
C VAL A 289 -9.83 -8.45 9.87
N LEU A 290 -10.89 -8.05 10.57
CA LEU A 290 -11.92 -8.96 11.08
C LEU A 290 -12.65 -9.71 9.96
N LYS A 291 -12.97 -9.02 8.84
CA LYS A 291 -13.60 -9.62 7.67
C LYS A 291 -12.77 -10.77 7.10
N TRP A 292 -11.46 -10.57 6.92
CA TRP A 292 -10.59 -11.60 6.40
C TRP A 292 -10.33 -12.73 7.39
N ALA A 293 -10.14 -12.41 8.67
CA ALA A 293 -9.98 -13.37 9.74
C ALA A 293 -11.22 -14.27 9.88
N TRP A 294 -12.42 -13.69 9.80
CA TRP A 294 -13.67 -14.44 9.85
C TRP A 294 -13.81 -15.45 8.72
N ILE A 295 -13.50 -15.04 7.47
CA ILE A 295 -13.61 -15.94 6.30
C ILE A 295 -12.66 -17.13 6.45
N GLN A 296 -11.42 -16.88 6.90
CA GLN A 296 -10.44 -17.95 7.11
C GLN A 296 -10.86 -18.88 8.24
N TYR A 297 -11.31 -18.33 9.38
CA TYR A 297 -11.82 -19.12 10.48
C TYR A 297 -13.01 -19.99 10.05
N ALA A 298 -13.99 -19.42 9.36
CA ALA A 298 -15.18 -20.13 8.93
C ALA A 298 -14.85 -21.28 7.95
N SER A 299 -13.93 -21.10 7.03
CA SER A 299 -13.53 -22.15 6.09
C SER A 299 -12.88 -23.33 6.80
N VAL A 300 -11.97 -23.09 7.75
CA VAL A 300 -11.32 -24.14 8.54
C VAL A 300 -12.33 -24.79 9.49
N LEU A 301 -13.21 -24.01 10.14
CA LEU A 301 -14.26 -24.51 11.01
C LEU A 301 -15.18 -25.55 10.33
N LEU A 302 -15.59 -25.30 9.08
CA LEU A 302 -16.42 -26.23 8.33
C LEU A 302 -15.76 -27.61 8.16
N VAL A 303 -14.46 -27.63 7.88
CA VAL A 303 -13.70 -28.89 7.79
C VAL A 303 -13.65 -29.62 9.13
N PHE A 304 -13.41 -28.90 10.23
CA PHE A 304 -13.40 -29.49 11.57
C PHE A 304 -14.77 -30.02 12.01
N VAL A 305 -15.84 -29.28 11.74
CA VAL A 305 -17.20 -29.71 12.04
C VAL A 305 -17.55 -31.00 11.28
N TYR A 306 -17.18 -31.10 10.01
CA TYR A 306 -17.37 -32.31 9.22
C TYR A 306 -16.57 -33.49 9.79
N ALA A 307 -15.27 -33.32 10.03
CA ALA A 307 -14.40 -34.36 10.58
C ALA A 307 -14.87 -34.86 11.95
N MET A 308 -15.26 -33.94 12.86
CA MET A 308 -15.77 -34.31 14.17
C MET A 308 -17.15 -34.94 14.09
N GLY A 309 -17.97 -34.60 13.12
CA GLY A 309 -19.23 -35.29 12.82
C GLY A 309 -19.01 -36.76 12.48
N VAL A 310 -18.02 -37.03 11.60
CA VAL A 310 -17.64 -38.42 11.26
C VAL A 310 -17.12 -39.18 12.48
N ILE A 311 -16.21 -38.56 13.25
CA ILE A 311 -15.67 -39.17 14.47
C ILE A 311 -16.78 -39.50 15.47
N LYS A 312 -17.70 -38.57 15.74
CA LYS A 312 -18.85 -38.81 16.60
C LYS A 312 -19.68 -40.00 16.11
N ASN A 313 -20.00 -40.05 14.82
CA ASN A 313 -20.78 -41.16 14.26
C ASN A 313 -20.06 -42.49 14.44
N VAL A 314 -18.76 -42.59 14.24
CA VAL A 314 -17.97 -43.81 14.43
C VAL A 314 -17.95 -44.23 15.92
N VAL A 315 -17.66 -43.28 16.82
CA VAL A 315 -17.59 -43.57 18.28
C VAL A 315 -18.89 -44.02 18.84
N PHE A 316 -20.04 -43.40 18.45
CA PHE A 316 -21.35 -43.79 18.93
C PHE A 316 -21.89 -45.07 18.25
N SER A 317 -21.59 -45.28 16.95
CA SER A 317 -22.03 -46.51 16.26
C SER A 317 -21.31 -47.77 16.76
N GLN A 318 -20.06 -47.61 17.19
CA GLN A 318 -19.26 -48.72 17.73
C GLN A 318 -19.40 -48.89 19.26
N GLN A 319 -20.31 -48.11 19.91
CA GLN A 319 -20.53 -48.14 21.35
C GLN A 319 -19.26 -48.03 22.22
N MET A 320 -18.23 -47.31 21.69
CA MET A 320 -16.97 -47.14 22.41
C MET A 320 -17.09 -46.31 23.70
N VAL A 321 -18.15 -45.51 23.83
CA VAL A 321 -18.46 -44.74 25.03
C VAL A 321 -19.81 -45.16 25.52
N PRO A 322 -19.89 -45.78 26.71
CA PRO A 322 -21.17 -46.15 27.32
C PRO A 322 -21.99 -44.88 27.63
N THR A 323 -23.21 -44.89 27.22
CA THR A 323 -24.22 -43.84 27.48
C THR A 323 -24.67 -43.82 28.93
#